data_c23a86821e55134a5e170f006ce688a9
#
_entry.id   c23a86821e55134a5e170f006ce688a9
#
_cell.length_a   1.000
_cell.length_b   1.000
_cell.length_c   1.000
_cell.angle_alpha   90.00
_cell.angle_beta   90.00
_cell.angle_gamma   90.00
#
_symmetry.space_group_name_H-M   'P 1'
#
loop_
_entity.id
_entity.type
_entity.pdbx_description
1 polymer ?
#
loop_
_entity_poly.entity_id
_entity_poly.type
_entity_poly.pdbx_seq_one_letter_code
_entity_poly.pdbx_strand_id
1 'polypeptide(L)'
;FLYALQQVIVMFPATIAVALITGFQVSTTIFASGIATVAFVFITGGKIPMYYGSSFAYLTAVMSLVTSEAIMAKMSPEAVAQVAAWAAGESPVMPTEAIQFAQFGIIMSGFVSIAAGLIVKYAGRKAVETLLPPTITGSIAMVIGLTLAGNALSDAMPQAAAAGVNITGSNWVWAVSLITLLVTVLIARYAKGLISQLPLLFGVAAGLIASVIACAATGDWSFFRSISDDALASPFRLGSIFAVPAFSLPKISWEAVLAIMPIAIATIPESTEHIYQLDIYVNDIAKKKGKGDQGIANLLPRNLIGDGLCDMISGVIGGPAGTNYGENISTMAITRVFSVPVMFVAGIIAMIVACFTPLVKAIYGIPLAVIGGLEIYLFGAIAAQGIAIMIDAKVDMFSGKNIAVIAVIMIFALGGQFACGGNIPMFGIDVPCIAGAAIIGMIINALLGIGEKKAANHSAETEQKATNA
;
A
#
# COMPACT_ATOMS: atom_id res chain seq x y z
N PHE A 1 -25.20 -2.62 -10.93
CA PHE A 1 -25.13 -1.72 -9.78
C PHE A 1 -24.75 -2.45 -8.48
N LEU A 2 -25.47 -3.52 -8.10
CA LEU A 2 -25.18 -4.26 -6.86
C LEU A 2 -23.73 -4.78 -6.78
N TYR A 3 -23.23 -5.36 -7.87
CA TYR A 3 -21.82 -5.80 -7.92
C TYR A 3 -20.83 -4.62 -7.82
N ALA A 4 -21.17 -3.45 -8.36
CA ALA A 4 -20.33 -2.27 -8.22
C ALA A 4 -20.28 -1.78 -6.78
N LEU A 5 -21.42 -1.73 -6.10
CA LEU A 5 -21.48 -1.40 -4.67
C LEU A 5 -20.68 -2.38 -3.82
N GLN A 6 -20.77 -3.66 -4.13
CA GLN A 6 -19.97 -4.70 -3.46
C GLN A 6 -18.46 -4.46 -3.64
N GLN A 7 -18.00 -4.11 -4.85
CA GLN A 7 -16.59 -3.80 -5.09
C GLN A 7 -16.13 -2.57 -4.28
N VAL A 8 -16.98 -1.55 -4.13
CA VAL A 8 -16.69 -0.40 -3.26
C VAL A 8 -16.58 -0.81 -1.80
N ILE A 9 -17.49 -1.65 -1.29
CA ILE A 9 -17.42 -2.13 0.11
C ILE A 9 -16.14 -2.92 0.38
N VAL A 10 -15.67 -3.71 -0.58
CA VAL A 10 -14.46 -4.53 -0.45
C VAL A 10 -13.20 -3.67 -0.42
N MET A 11 -13.09 -2.65 -1.29
CA MET A 11 -11.91 -1.78 -1.32
C MET A 11 -11.84 -0.79 -0.15
N PHE A 12 -12.99 -0.52 0.48
CA PHE A 12 -13.16 0.59 1.42
C PHE A 12 -12.23 0.49 2.64
N PRO A 13 -12.13 -0.66 3.35
CA PRO A 13 -11.28 -0.76 4.54
C PRO A 13 -9.80 -0.51 4.26
N ALA A 14 -9.26 -1.08 3.17
CA ALA A 14 -7.86 -0.92 2.80
C ALA A 14 -7.54 0.52 2.39
N THR A 15 -8.39 1.13 1.56
CA THR A 15 -8.23 2.53 1.12
C THR A 15 -8.28 3.51 2.30
N ILE A 16 -9.20 3.30 3.25
CA ILE A 16 -9.32 4.12 4.46
C ILE A 16 -8.11 3.94 5.38
N ALA A 17 -7.65 2.69 5.57
CA ALA A 17 -6.50 2.43 6.44
C ALA A 17 -5.26 3.20 5.97
N VAL A 18 -4.98 3.22 4.66
CA VAL A 18 -3.87 4.02 4.12
C VAL A 18 -4.03 5.50 4.46
N ALA A 19 -5.22 6.07 4.30
CA ALA A 19 -5.47 7.48 4.64
C ALA A 19 -5.27 7.77 6.13
N LEU A 20 -5.81 6.93 7.02
CA LEU A 20 -5.72 7.13 8.47
C LEU A 20 -4.29 6.97 8.99
N ILE A 21 -3.52 6.03 8.42
CA ILE A 21 -2.12 5.77 8.80
C ILE A 21 -1.19 6.87 8.32
N THR A 22 -1.37 7.34 7.08
CA THR A 22 -0.49 8.37 6.49
C THR A 22 -0.92 9.80 6.78
N GLY A 23 -2.11 9.99 7.34
CA GLY A 23 -2.69 11.33 7.55
C GLY A 23 -3.19 12.01 6.27
N PHE A 24 -3.25 11.32 5.13
CA PHE A 24 -3.91 11.84 3.93
C PHE A 24 -5.40 12.07 4.20
N GLN A 25 -5.98 13.04 3.48
CA GLN A 25 -7.42 13.30 3.58
C GLN A 25 -8.23 12.09 3.10
N VAL A 26 -9.05 11.51 3.99
CA VAL A 26 -9.89 10.32 3.69
C VAL A 26 -10.77 10.56 2.47
N SER A 27 -11.43 11.73 2.38
CA SER A 27 -12.27 12.09 1.24
C SER A 27 -11.49 12.11 -0.07
N THR A 28 -10.31 12.76 -0.08
CA THR A 28 -9.45 12.84 -1.26
C THR A 28 -8.91 11.46 -1.65
N THR A 29 -8.54 10.63 -0.67
CA THR A 29 -8.05 9.27 -0.91
C THR A 29 -9.10 8.38 -1.57
N ILE A 30 -10.34 8.38 -1.07
CA ILE A 30 -11.45 7.61 -1.67
C ILE A 30 -11.79 8.16 -3.07
N PHE A 31 -11.78 9.49 -3.24
CA PHE A 31 -12.04 10.10 -4.55
C PHE A 31 -10.95 9.75 -5.56
N ALA A 32 -9.67 9.81 -5.14
CA ALA A 32 -8.53 9.44 -5.96
C ALA A 32 -8.59 7.98 -6.42
N SER A 33 -8.94 7.06 -5.54
CA SER A 33 -9.18 5.66 -5.87
C SER A 33 -10.30 5.50 -6.92
N GLY A 34 -11.39 6.24 -6.77
CA GLY A 34 -12.50 6.22 -7.72
C GLY A 34 -12.13 6.73 -9.10
N ILE A 35 -11.53 7.92 -9.18
CA ILE A 35 -11.13 8.52 -10.47
C ILE A 35 -10.01 7.72 -11.14
N ALA A 36 -9.06 7.19 -10.39
CA ALA A 36 -8.01 6.33 -10.90
C ALA A 36 -8.58 5.03 -11.46
N THR A 37 -9.56 4.41 -10.80
CA THR A 37 -10.26 3.21 -11.32
C THR A 37 -10.97 3.51 -12.64
N VAL A 38 -11.68 4.64 -12.74
CA VAL A 38 -12.32 5.08 -13.99
C VAL A 38 -11.27 5.31 -15.08
N ALA A 39 -10.19 6.02 -14.77
CA ALA A 39 -9.10 6.27 -15.72
C ALA A 39 -8.42 4.96 -16.15
N PHE A 40 -8.18 4.03 -15.23
CA PHE A 40 -7.59 2.71 -15.53
C PHE A 40 -8.40 1.94 -16.55
N VAL A 41 -9.72 1.97 -16.45
CA VAL A 41 -10.62 1.35 -17.45
C VAL A 41 -10.37 1.92 -18.84
N PHE A 42 -10.25 3.23 -18.99
CA PHE A 42 -9.97 3.86 -20.30
C PHE A 42 -8.54 3.58 -20.79
N ILE A 43 -7.53 3.73 -19.92
CA ILE A 43 -6.12 3.52 -20.25
C ILE A 43 -5.87 2.08 -20.72
N THR A 44 -6.50 1.11 -20.08
CA THR A 44 -6.39 -0.30 -20.44
C THR A 44 -7.28 -0.71 -21.63
N GLY A 45 -8.03 0.25 -22.18
CA GLY A 45 -8.90 0.04 -23.33
C GLY A 45 -10.13 -0.81 -23.04
N GLY A 46 -10.65 -0.75 -21.82
CA GLY A 46 -11.84 -1.48 -21.38
C GLY A 46 -11.65 -3.00 -21.35
N LYS A 47 -10.42 -3.50 -21.13
CA LYS A 47 -10.10 -4.92 -21.20
C LYS A 47 -9.74 -5.55 -19.87
N ILE A 48 -9.36 -4.76 -18.88
CA ILE A 48 -8.90 -5.23 -17.58
C ILE A 48 -9.91 -4.77 -16.52
N PRO A 49 -10.73 -5.66 -15.94
CA PRO A 49 -11.68 -5.33 -14.89
C PRO A 49 -10.98 -5.35 -13.52
N MET A 50 -10.17 -4.34 -13.22
CA MET A 50 -9.52 -4.19 -11.92
C MET A 50 -9.95 -2.91 -11.23
N TYR A 51 -10.00 -2.93 -9.90
CA TYR A 51 -10.17 -1.76 -9.06
C TYR A 51 -8.80 -1.26 -8.63
N TYR A 52 -8.57 0.04 -8.77
CA TYR A 52 -7.34 0.69 -8.34
C TYR A 52 -7.57 1.40 -7.01
N GLY A 53 -6.80 1.04 -6.00
CA GLY A 53 -6.91 1.62 -4.65
C GLY A 53 -5.56 1.97 -4.06
N SER A 54 -5.56 2.48 -2.83
CA SER A 54 -4.35 2.98 -2.16
C SER A 54 -3.39 1.84 -1.80
N SER A 55 -2.09 2.01 -2.06
CA SER A 55 -1.07 0.99 -1.80
C SER A 55 -0.43 1.14 -0.42
N PHE A 56 -0.36 0.04 0.33
CA PHE A 56 0.36 -0.03 1.60
C PHE A 56 1.88 0.07 1.45
N ALA A 57 2.43 -0.24 0.27
CA ALA A 57 3.86 -0.21 0.02
C ALA A 57 4.49 1.17 0.24
N TYR A 58 3.72 2.24 0.07
CA TYR A 58 4.19 3.61 0.19
C TYR A 58 4.14 4.20 1.60
N LEU A 59 3.50 3.52 2.57
CA LEU A 59 3.25 4.06 3.91
C LEU A 59 4.54 4.56 4.58
N THR A 60 5.53 3.68 4.75
CA THR A 60 6.80 4.02 5.40
C THR A 60 7.52 5.17 4.69
N ALA A 61 7.56 5.13 3.36
CA ALA A 61 8.25 6.16 2.58
C ALA A 61 7.59 7.54 2.73
N VAL A 62 6.25 7.59 2.72
CA VAL A 62 5.51 8.84 2.94
C VAL A 62 5.73 9.36 4.36
N MET A 63 5.57 8.49 5.38
CA MET A 63 5.74 8.90 6.78
C MET A 63 7.16 9.39 7.07
N SER A 64 8.19 8.66 6.64
CA SER A 64 9.58 9.06 6.80
C SER A 64 9.91 10.35 6.06
N LEU A 65 9.34 10.56 4.86
CA LEU A 65 9.55 11.80 4.10
C LEU A 65 9.02 13.01 4.85
N VAL A 66 7.76 12.97 5.28
CA VAL A 66 7.09 14.16 5.85
C VAL A 66 7.61 14.52 7.25
N THR A 67 8.19 13.56 7.97
CA THR A 67 8.86 13.78 9.26
C THR A 67 10.35 14.05 9.13
N SER A 68 10.92 14.04 7.92
CA SER A 68 12.34 14.33 7.70
C SER A 68 12.66 15.79 7.93
N GLU A 69 13.83 16.09 8.48
CA GLU A 69 14.31 17.45 8.70
C GLU A 69 14.36 18.27 7.39
N ALA A 70 14.76 17.61 6.30
CA ALA A 70 14.86 18.23 4.98
C ALA A 70 13.52 18.74 4.44
N ILE A 71 12.42 18.05 4.70
CA ILE A 71 11.07 18.48 4.31
C ILE A 71 10.49 19.44 5.35
N MET A 72 10.65 19.17 6.64
CA MET A 72 10.19 20.08 7.69
C MET A 72 10.78 21.47 7.57
N ALA A 73 12.07 21.60 7.17
CA ALA A 73 12.71 22.88 6.92
C ALA A 73 12.11 23.69 5.75
N LYS A 74 11.35 23.05 4.87
CA LYS A 74 10.68 23.68 3.70
C LYS A 74 9.22 24.04 3.97
N MET A 75 8.67 23.58 5.11
CA MET A 75 7.28 23.84 5.51
C MET A 75 7.16 25.08 6.37
N SER A 76 5.96 25.63 6.42
CA SER A 76 5.62 26.71 7.36
C SER A 76 5.71 26.20 8.82
N PRO A 77 6.02 27.04 9.80
CA PRO A 77 6.05 26.65 11.21
C PRO A 77 4.72 26.02 11.69
N GLU A 78 3.60 26.48 11.17
CA GLU A 78 2.27 25.95 11.46
C GLU A 78 2.11 24.53 10.93
N ALA A 79 2.57 24.25 9.69
CA ALA A 79 2.54 22.92 9.11
C ALA A 79 3.46 21.96 9.87
N VAL A 80 4.63 22.40 10.30
CA VAL A 80 5.54 21.59 11.14
C VAL A 80 4.89 21.22 12.46
N ALA A 81 4.21 22.17 13.13
CA ALA A 81 3.46 21.89 14.35
C ALA A 81 2.32 20.89 14.13
N GLN A 82 1.62 20.96 12.99
CA GLN A 82 0.56 20.02 12.62
C GLN A 82 1.12 18.63 12.31
N VAL A 83 2.30 18.53 11.66
CA VAL A 83 2.99 17.21 11.47
C VAL A 83 3.36 16.62 12.81
N ALA A 84 3.86 17.41 13.76
CA ALA A 84 4.18 16.96 15.10
C ALA A 84 2.92 16.46 15.86
N ALA A 85 1.80 17.17 15.76
CA ALA A 85 0.52 16.75 16.35
C ALA A 85 -0.02 15.46 15.71
N TRP A 86 0.14 15.30 14.38
CA TRP A 86 -0.21 14.07 13.69
C TRP A 86 0.68 12.90 14.16
N ALA A 87 2.00 13.09 14.21
CA ALA A 87 2.95 12.09 14.67
C ALA A 87 2.73 11.67 16.15
N ALA A 88 2.22 12.59 16.98
CA ALA A 88 1.83 12.33 18.37
C ALA A 88 0.45 11.64 18.49
N GLY A 89 -0.28 11.43 17.38
CA GLY A 89 -1.64 10.87 17.38
C GLY A 89 -2.75 11.84 17.82
N GLU A 90 -2.41 13.13 18.02
CA GLU A 90 -3.35 14.19 18.42
C GLU A 90 -4.25 14.65 17.25
N SER A 91 -3.73 14.61 16.03
CA SER A 91 -4.47 14.93 14.79
C SER A 91 -4.57 13.69 13.90
N PRO A 92 -5.76 13.36 13.36
CA PRO A 92 -5.90 12.25 12.41
C PRO A 92 -5.51 12.65 10.97
N VAL A 93 -5.15 13.92 10.73
CA VAL A 93 -4.90 14.46 9.40
C VAL A 93 -3.57 15.20 9.37
N MET A 94 -2.81 14.97 8.33
CA MET A 94 -1.57 15.67 8.03
C MET A 94 -1.88 17.02 7.37
N PRO A 95 -1.05 18.06 7.57
CA PRO A 95 -1.24 19.34 6.89
C PRO A 95 -1.10 19.18 5.37
N THR A 96 -1.91 19.92 4.63
CA THR A 96 -1.91 19.89 3.16
C THR A 96 -0.50 20.15 2.59
N GLU A 97 0.30 20.99 3.25
CA GLU A 97 1.65 21.32 2.82
C GLU A 97 2.59 20.09 2.80
N ALA A 98 2.48 19.22 3.81
CA ALA A 98 3.25 17.96 3.86
C ALA A 98 2.77 16.98 2.75
N ILE A 99 1.46 16.87 2.55
CA ILE A 99 0.87 16.04 1.48
C ILE A 99 1.39 16.48 0.11
N GLN A 100 1.49 17.79 -0.15
CA GLN A 100 1.97 18.34 -1.41
C GLN A 100 3.39 17.89 -1.79
N PHE A 101 4.28 17.71 -0.82
CA PHE A 101 5.62 17.16 -1.08
C PHE A 101 5.55 15.66 -1.42
N ALA A 102 4.77 14.88 -0.68
CA ALA A 102 4.58 13.45 -0.97
C ALA A 102 3.97 13.21 -2.36
N GLN A 103 3.03 14.05 -2.79
CA GLN A 103 2.39 13.98 -4.11
C GLN A 103 3.41 13.97 -5.26
N PHE A 104 4.46 14.79 -5.19
CA PHE A 104 5.47 14.84 -6.24
C PHE A 104 6.25 13.53 -6.35
N GLY A 105 6.62 12.92 -5.22
CA GLY A 105 7.24 11.61 -5.19
C GLY A 105 6.34 10.50 -5.77
N ILE A 106 5.03 10.55 -5.47
CA ILE A 106 4.02 9.63 -6.01
C ILE A 106 3.90 9.76 -7.53
N ILE A 107 3.87 10.97 -8.06
CA ILE A 107 3.87 11.20 -9.52
C ILE A 107 5.12 10.60 -10.15
N MET A 108 6.28 10.78 -9.53
CA MET A 108 7.54 10.25 -10.06
C MET A 108 7.61 8.72 -9.97
N SER A 109 6.98 8.09 -8.97
CA SER A 109 6.87 6.63 -8.91
C SER A 109 6.05 6.07 -10.08
N GLY A 110 5.03 6.79 -10.51
CA GLY A 110 4.23 6.44 -11.69
C GLY A 110 5.07 6.31 -12.97
N PHE A 111 6.09 7.15 -13.15
CA PHE A 111 7.01 7.01 -14.29
C PHE A 111 7.79 5.70 -14.26
N VAL A 112 8.17 5.18 -13.09
CA VAL A 112 8.87 3.89 -12.97
C VAL A 112 7.96 2.75 -13.40
N SER A 113 6.70 2.75 -12.98
CA SER A 113 5.71 1.75 -13.41
C SER A 113 5.45 1.81 -14.92
N ILE A 114 5.34 3.02 -15.50
CA ILE A 114 5.22 3.22 -16.96
C ILE A 114 6.46 2.67 -17.68
N ALA A 115 7.67 3.00 -17.19
CA ALA A 115 8.91 2.50 -17.78
C ALA A 115 8.97 0.97 -17.73
N ALA A 116 8.59 0.33 -16.63
CA ALA A 116 8.50 -1.13 -16.53
C ALA A 116 7.50 -1.70 -17.56
N GLY A 117 6.33 -1.09 -17.70
CA GLY A 117 5.35 -1.47 -18.70
C GLY A 117 5.88 -1.38 -20.15
N LEU A 118 6.65 -0.33 -20.45
CA LEU A 118 7.31 -0.17 -21.75
C LEU A 118 8.41 -1.22 -21.95
N ILE A 119 9.22 -1.52 -20.92
CA ILE A 119 10.24 -2.56 -20.98
C ILE A 119 9.58 -3.92 -21.25
N VAL A 120 8.50 -4.26 -20.55
CA VAL A 120 7.76 -5.51 -20.81
C VAL A 120 7.23 -5.55 -22.23
N LYS A 121 6.72 -4.42 -22.75
CA LYS A 121 6.17 -4.32 -24.11
C LYS A 121 7.21 -4.57 -25.20
N TYR A 122 8.43 -4.04 -25.06
CA TYR A 122 9.44 -4.05 -26.13
C TYR A 122 10.54 -5.11 -25.92
N ALA A 123 10.93 -5.38 -24.66
CA ALA A 123 11.99 -6.33 -24.33
C ALA A 123 11.45 -7.66 -23.75
N GLY A 124 10.14 -7.74 -23.53
CA GLY A 124 9.47 -8.90 -22.98
C GLY A 124 9.56 -9.00 -21.45
N ARG A 125 8.73 -9.88 -20.89
CA ARG A 125 8.61 -10.11 -19.45
C ARG A 125 9.95 -10.47 -18.77
N LYS A 126 10.75 -11.32 -19.42
CA LYS A 126 12.05 -11.78 -18.88
C LYS A 126 13.01 -10.64 -18.53
N ALA A 127 12.93 -9.50 -19.22
CA ALA A 127 13.81 -8.36 -18.94
C ALA A 127 13.53 -7.77 -17.54
N VAL A 128 12.25 -7.62 -17.17
CA VAL A 128 11.86 -7.13 -15.82
C VAL A 128 12.15 -8.18 -14.76
N GLU A 129 11.87 -9.46 -14.99
CA GLU A 129 12.18 -10.54 -14.06
C GLU A 129 13.68 -10.71 -13.80
N THR A 130 14.52 -10.36 -14.78
CA THR A 130 15.98 -10.37 -14.60
C THR A 130 16.46 -9.20 -13.75
N LEU A 131 15.85 -8.03 -13.91
CA LEU A 131 16.19 -6.83 -13.15
C LEU A 131 15.65 -6.89 -11.71
N LEU A 132 14.43 -7.42 -11.56
CA LEU A 132 13.68 -7.52 -10.32
C LEU A 132 13.34 -9.00 -10.04
N PRO A 133 14.33 -9.85 -9.72
CA PRO A 133 14.05 -11.24 -9.40
C PRO A 133 13.27 -11.35 -8.08
N PRO A 134 12.53 -12.45 -7.87
CA PRO A 134 11.74 -12.70 -6.67
C PRO A 134 12.51 -12.58 -5.35
N THR A 135 13.81 -12.82 -5.39
CA THR A 135 14.72 -12.61 -4.24
C THR A 135 14.71 -11.15 -3.78
N ILE A 136 14.72 -10.21 -4.72
CA ILE A 136 14.68 -8.76 -4.41
C ILE A 136 13.26 -8.36 -4.04
N THR A 137 12.28 -8.66 -4.89
CA THR A 137 10.92 -8.17 -4.73
C THR A 137 10.23 -8.74 -3.49
N GLY A 138 10.43 -10.03 -3.20
CA GLY A 138 9.93 -10.67 -1.99
C GLY A 138 10.59 -10.10 -0.73
N SER A 139 11.91 -9.86 -0.75
CA SER A 139 12.60 -9.24 0.39
C SER A 139 12.14 -7.81 0.63
N ILE A 140 11.94 -7.01 -0.43
CA ILE A 140 11.43 -5.64 -0.30
C ILE A 140 10.00 -5.64 0.27
N ALA A 141 9.11 -6.49 -0.24
CA ALA A 141 7.75 -6.61 0.28
C ALA A 141 7.75 -7.02 1.77
N MET A 142 8.61 -7.97 2.15
CA MET A 142 8.75 -8.40 3.54
C MET A 142 9.20 -7.25 4.45
N VAL A 143 10.23 -6.50 4.07
CA VAL A 143 10.72 -5.40 4.93
C VAL A 143 9.76 -4.21 4.98
N ILE A 144 8.96 -3.96 3.94
CA ILE A 144 7.88 -2.94 3.99
C ILE A 144 6.93 -3.23 5.16
N GLY A 145 6.43 -4.47 5.27
CA GLY A 145 5.56 -4.83 6.40
C GLY A 145 6.27 -4.75 7.75
N LEU A 146 7.51 -5.22 7.84
CA LEU A 146 8.27 -5.26 9.11
C LEU A 146 8.73 -3.87 9.58
N THR A 147 9.02 -2.94 8.70
CA THR A 147 9.38 -1.55 9.08
C THR A 147 8.23 -0.81 9.76
N LEU A 148 7.00 -1.21 9.49
CA LEU A 148 5.79 -0.64 10.09
C LEU A 148 5.39 -1.28 11.42
N ALA A 149 6.07 -2.34 11.86
CA ALA A 149 5.73 -3.07 13.09
C ALA A 149 5.73 -2.18 14.35
N GLY A 150 6.65 -1.20 14.41
CA GLY A 150 6.72 -0.23 15.50
C GLY A 150 5.46 0.64 15.56
N ASN A 151 4.99 1.14 14.42
CA ASN A 151 3.77 1.95 14.32
C ASN A 151 2.54 1.15 14.76
N ALA A 152 2.37 -0.07 14.24
CA ALA A 152 1.26 -0.94 14.61
C ALA A 152 1.16 -1.18 16.11
N LEU A 153 2.29 -1.44 16.77
CA LEU A 153 2.31 -1.63 18.22
C LEU A 153 2.10 -0.32 18.99
N SER A 154 2.65 0.80 18.51
CA SER A 154 2.44 2.12 19.10
C SER A 154 0.95 2.49 19.12
N ASP A 155 0.25 2.24 18.02
CA ASP A 155 -1.18 2.55 17.89
C ASP A 155 -2.07 1.55 18.67
N ALA A 156 -1.58 0.32 18.86
CA ALA A 156 -2.29 -0.73 19.59
C ALA A 156 -2.12 -0.66 21.11
N MET A 157 -1.16 0.11 21.64
CA MET A 157 -0.85 0.16 23.08
C MET A 157 -1.33 1.45 23.73
N PRO A 158 -1.46 1.48 25.09
CA PRO A 158 -1.83 2.67 25.83
C PRO A 158 -0.88 3.84 25.57
N GLN A 159 -1.42 5.02 25.30
CA GLN A 159 -0.65 6.24 25.10
C GLN A 159 -0.03 6.70 26.42
N ALA A 160 1.30 6.79 26.48
CA ALA A 160 2.03 7.15 27.69
C ALA A 160 1.65 8.55 28.21
N ALA A 161 1.43 9.51 27.32
CA ALA A 161 1.00 10.87 27.66
C ALA A 161 -0.39 10.93 28.30
N ALA A 162 -1.24 9.93 28.07
CA ALA A 162 -2.60 9.83 28.62
C ALA A 162 -2.69 8.89 29.84
N ALA A 163 -1.57 8.38 30.33
CA ALA A 163 -1.54 7.45 31.46
C ALA A 163 -2.16 8.08 32.73
N GLY A 164 -3.24 7.47 33.23
CA GLY A 164 -3.99 7.99 34.38
C GLY A 164 -4.84 9.23 34.11
N VAL A 165 -4.87 9.76 32.89
CA VAL A 165 -5.66 10.95 32.52
C VAL A 165 -7.00 10.54 31.90
N ASN A 166 -6.95 9.65 30.93
CA ASN A 166 -8.13 9.18 30.21
C ASN A 166 -8.01 7.72 29.76
N ILE A 167 -9.06 7.18 29.14
CA ILE A 167 -9.14 5.78 28.71
C ILE A 167 -8.05 5.42 27.70
N THR A 168 -7.53 6.36 26.90
CA THR A 168 -6.48 6.10 25.89
C THR A 168 -5.13 5.75 26.52
N GLY A 169 -4.90 6.10 27.79
CA GLY A 169 -3.74 5.70 28.61
C GLY A 169 -3.96 4.44 29.43
N SER A 170 -5.07 3.72 29.25
CA SER A 170 -5.45 2.56 30.07
C SER A 170 -5.32 1.23 29.31
N ASN A 171 -5.39 0.11 30.05
CA ASN A 171 -5.38 -1.23 29.44
C ASN A 171 -6.60 -1.54 28.57
N TRP A 172 -7.62 -0.71 28.53
CA TRP A 172 -8.72 -0.83 27.58
C TRP A 172 -8.25 -0.69 26.14
N VAL A 173 -7.17 0.06 25.89
CA VAL A 173 -6.54 0.16 24.56
C VAL A 173 -6.12 -1.22 24.07
N TRP A 174 -5.40 -2.01 24.91
CA TRP A 174 -5.04 -3.39 24.58
C TRP A 174 -6.25 -4.28 24.34
N ALA A 175 -7.29 -4.16 25.18
CA ALA A 175 -8.50 -4.97 25.00
C ALA A 175 -9.15 -4.70 23.65
N VAL A 176 -9.32 -3.44 23.25
CA VAL A 176 -9.90 -3.04 21.97
C VAL A 176 -9.02 -3.50 20.80
N SER A 177 -7.71 -3.26 20.85
CA SER A 177 -6.77 -3.64 19.80
C SER A 177 -6.73 -5.15 19.57
N LEU A 178 -6.65 -5.94 20.67
CA LEU A 178 -6.60 -7.40 20.58
C LEU A 178 -7.93 -7.99 20.12
N ILE A 179 -9.07 -7.43 20.52
CA ILE A 179 -10.39 -7.85 19.99
C ILE A 179 -10.45 -7.59 18.48
N THR A 180 -10.03 -6.40 18.04
CA THR A 180 -10.00 -6.04 16.62
C THR A 180 -9.11 -7.01 15.84
N LEU A 181 -7.89 -7.24 16.30
CA LEU A 181 -6.95 -8.19 15.71
C LEU A 181 -7.53 -9.60 15.65
N LEU A 182 -8.05 -10.11 16.77
CA LEU A 182 -8.55 -11.47 16.88
C LEU A 182 -9.73 -11.71 15.91
N VAL A 183 -10.69 -10.79 15.87
CA VAL A 183 -11.84 -10.91 14.95
C VAL A 183 -11.38 -10.84 13.50
N THR A 184 -10.46 -9.94 13.17
CA THR A 184 -9.86 -9.86 11.82
C THR A 184 -9.24 -11.19 11.40
N VAL A 185 -8.41 -11.79 12.26
CA VAL A 185 -7.73 -13.08 11.99
C VAL A 185 -8.73 -14.22 11.88
N LEU A 186 -9.72 -14.27 12.78
CA LEU A 186 -10.75 -15.33 12.75
C LEU A 186 -11.60 -15.26 11.48
N ILE A 187 -12.00 -14.07 11.07
CA ILE A 187 -12.74 -13.88 9.81
C ILE A 187 -11.87 -14.25 8.60
N ALA A 188 -10.64 -13.79 8.55
CA ALA A 188 -9.70 -14.10 7.48
C ALA A 188 -9.49 -15.63 7.34
N ARG A 189 -9.47 -16.37 8.47
CA ARG A 189 -9.17 -17.80 8.47
C ARG A 189 -10.39 -18.69 8.29
N TYR A 190 -11.52 -18.37 8.91
CA TYR A 190 -12.66 -19.29 9.03
C TYR A 190 -13.88 -18.87 8.23
N ALA A 191 -14.03 -17.61 7.88
CA ALA A 191 -15.15 -17.15 7.08
C ALA A 191 -15.08 -17.70 5.64
N LYS A 192 -16.24 -17.82 5.01
CA LYS A 192 -16.39 -18.32 3.64
C LYS A 192 -17.20 -17.34 2.80
N GLY A 193 -17.04 -17.43 1.48
CA GLY A 193 -17.77 -16.59 0.53
C GLY A 193 -17.38 -15.12 0.66
N LEU A 194 -18.35 -14.21 0.60
CA LEU A 194 -18.11 -12.78 0.64
C LEU A 194 -17.56 -12.28 1.97
N ILE A 195 -17.92 -12.91 3.08
CA ILE A 195 -17.45 -12.51 4.42
C ILE A 195 -15.93 -12.66 4.53
N SER A 196 -15.36 -13.70 3.90
CA SER A 196 -13.90 -13.91 3.89
C SER A 196 -13.11 -12.82 3.15
N GLN A 197 -13.77 -11.98 2.35
CA GLN A 197 -13.17 -10.87 1.65
C GLN A 197 -13.23 -9.54 2.43
N LEU A 198 -13.85 -9.56 3.63
CA LEU A 198 -14.09 -8.37 4.44
C LEU A 198 -13.53 -8.49 5.87
N PRO A 199 -12.38 -9.16 6.10
CA PRO A 199 -11.87 -9.37 7.46
C PRO A 199 -11.62 -8.06 8.20
N LEU A 200 -11.09 -7.04 7.50
CA LEU A 200 -10.80 -5.73 8.07
C LEU A 200 -12.09 -5.01 8.50
N LEU A 201 -13.15 -5.09 7.68
CA LEU A 201 -14.43 -4.45 8.00
C LEU A 201 -15.05 -5.04 9.28
N PHE A 202 -15.04 -6.37 9.42
CA PHE A 202 -15.54 -7.04 10.62
C PHE A 202 -14.64 -6.79 11.84
N GLY A 203 -13.32 -6.68 11.63
CA GLY A 203 -12.37 -6.27 12.68
C GLY A 203 -12.69 -4.88 13.20
N VAL A 204 -12.85 -3.89 12.30
CA VAL A 204 -13.27 -2.53 12.66
C VAL A 204 -14.59 -2.53 13.42
N ALA A 205 -15.60 -3.24 12.91
CA ALA A 205 -16.91 -3.28 13.57
C ALA A 205 -16.82 -3.85 14.99
N ALA A 206 -16.07 -4.94 15.20
CA ALA A 206 -15.85 -5.53 16.50
C ALA A 206 -15.07 -4.60 17.44
N GLY A 207 -14.02 -3.93 16.92
CA GLY A 207 -13.24 -2.94 17.67
C GLY A 207 -14.07 -1.73 18.09
N LEU A 208 -14.94 -1.23 17.21
CA LEU A 208 -15.87 -0.14 17.54
C LEU A 208 -16.86 -0.55 18.62
N ILE A 209 -17.43 -1.75 18.56
CA ILE A 209 -18.31 -2.29 19.60
C ILE A 209 -17.54 -2.40 20.93
N ALA A 210 -16.32 -2.93 20.92
CA ALA A 210 -15.48 -3.02 22.09
C ALA A 210 -15.14 -1.63 22.66
N SER A 211 -14.89 -0.63 21.81
CA SER A 211 -14.65 0.75 22.22
C SER A 211 -15.87 1.38 22.89
N VAL A 212 -17.07 1.16 22.33
CA VAL A 212 -18.34 1.63 22.97
C VAL A 212 -18.53 0.98 24.34
N ILE A 213 -18.28 -0.32 24.47
CA ILE A 213 -18.39 -1.03 25.76
C ILE A 213 -17.38 -0.45 26.75
N ALA A 214 -16.12 -0.22 26.34
CA ALA A 214 -15.08 0.34 27.20
C ALA A 214 -15.43 1.76 27.67
N CYS A 215 -15.91 2.62 26.76
CA CYS A 215 -16.38 3.97 27.08
C CYS A 215 -17.57 3.97 28.03
N ALA A 216 -18.54 3.08 27.82
CA ALA A 216 -19.71 2.95 28.71
C ALA A 216 -19.32 2.44 30.10
N ALA A 217 -18.33 1.54 30.19
CA ALA A 217 -17.85 1.01 31.47
C ALA A 217 -17.04 2.02 32.28
N THR A 218 -16.33 2.95 31.62
CA THR A 218 -15.47 3.95 32.26
C THR A 218 -16.13 5.32 32.41
N GLY A 219 -17.19 5.59 31.64
CA GLY A 219 -17.80 6.91 31.52
C GLY A 219 -16.98 7.90 30.67
N ASP A 220 -15.86 7.47 30.09
CA ASP A 220 -14.93 8.27 29.31
C ASP A 220 -15.02 7.94 27.82
N TRP A 221 -15.39 8.92 27.00
CA TRP A 221 -15.59 8.77 25.54
C TRP A 221 -14.41 9.30 24.72
N SER A 222 -13.26 9.55 25.32
CA SER A 222 -12.07 10.08 24.63
C SER A 222 -11.43 9.10 23.64
N PHE A 223 -11.87 7.85 23.58
CA PHE A 223 -11.48 6.93 22.49
C PHE A 223 -11.92 7.42 21.13
N PHE A 224 -13.11 8.03 21.04
CA PHE A 224 -13.65 8.51 19.77
C PHE A 224 -13.09 9.88 19.44
N ARG A 225 -12.31 9.94 18.36
CA ARG A 225 -11.75 11.18 17.85
C ARG A 225 -12.81 11.98 17.11
N SER A 226 -12.70 13.28 17.12
CA SER A 226 -13.53 14.17 16.31
C SER A 226 -12.65 15.00 15.38
N ILE A 227 -13.14 15.25 14.18
CA ILE A 227 -12.49 16.16 13.24
C ILE A 227 -13.35 17.40 13.04
N SER A 228 -12.73 18.58 13.11
CA SER A 228 -13.39 19.83 12.82
C SER A 228 -13.70 19.96 11.32
N ASP A 229 -14.68 20.79 11.01
CA ASP A 229 -15.00 21.06 9.61
C ASP A 229 -13.86 21.74 8.87
N ASP A 230 -13.07 22.57 9.55
CA ASP A 230 -11.94 23.28 8.95
C ASP A 230 -10.78 22.32 8.62
N ALA A 231 -10.56 21.30 9.46
CA ALA A 231 -9.54 20.28 9.21
C ALA A 231 -9.82 19.40 7.98
N LEU A 232 -11.09 19.33 7.51
CA LEU A 232 -11.44 18.68 6.26
C LEU A 232 -10.98 19.46 5.02
N ALA A 233 -10.57 20.73 5.19
CA ALA A 233 -10.02 21.61 4.16
C ALA A 233 -10.81 21.65 2.84
N SER A 234 -12.12 21.39 2.89
CA SER A 234 -12.98 21.33 1.70
C SER A 234 -13.16 22.69 1.06
N PRO A 235 -12.90 22.84 -0.26
CA PRO A 235 -13.07 24.11 -0.96
C PRO A 235 -14.53 24.52 -1.15
N PHE A 236 -15.44 23.55 -1.13
CA PHE A 236 -16.88 23.80 -1.31
C PHE A 236 -17.70 22.81 -0.50
N ARG A 237 -18.68 23.31 0.23
CA ARG A 237 -19.61 22.54 1.05
C ARG A 237 -21.05 22.87 0.72
N LEU A 238 -21.90 21.85 0.67
CA LEU A 238 -23.33 21.99 0.57
C LEU A 238 -23.96 21.48 1.87
N GLY A 239 -24.16 22.40 2.81
CA GLY A 239 -24.60 22.08 4.16
C GLY A 239 -23.59 21.19 4.92
N SER A 240 -24.09 20.40 5.88
CA SER A 240 -23.29 19.46 6.68
C SER A 240 -23.13 18.06 6.06
N ILE A 241 -23.77 17.80 4.93
CA ILE A 241 -23.89 16.45 4.36
C ILE A 241 -22.91 16.23 3.21
N PHE A 242 -22.68 17.25 2.37
CA PHE A 242 -21.85 17.13 1.19
C PHE A 242 -20.69 18.13 1.22
N ALA A 243 -19.48 17.63 0.95
CA ALA A 243 -18.29 18.46 0.80
C ALA A 243 -17.42 17.91 -0.34
N VAL A 244 -16.91 18.81 -1.17
CA VAL A 244 -15.92 18.43 -2.19
C VAL A 244 -14.62 18.07 -1.50
N PRO A 245 -13.92 16.99 -1.89
CA PRO A 245 -12.61 16.63 -1.32
C PRO A 245 -11.61 17.77 -1.39
N ALA A 246 -10.70 17.82 -0.42
CA ALA A 246 -9.61 18.77 -0.38
C ALA A 246 -8.52 18.40 -1.41
N PHE A 247 -8.66 18.89 -2.62
CA PHE A 247 -7.63 18.71 -3.64
C PHE A 247 -6.45 19.64 -3.40
N SER A 248 -5.26 19.15 -3.65
CA SER A 248 -4.02 19.92 -3.57
C SER A 248 -3.11 19.62 -4.75
N LEU A 249 -2.30 20.59 -5.15
CA LEU A 249 -1.32 20.42 -6.21
C LEU A 249 0.05 20.05 -5.63
N PRO A 250 0.83 19.21 -6.32
CA PRO A 250 2.13 18.78 -5.85
C PRO A 250 3.14 19.93 -5.76
N LYS A 251 4.01 19.90 -4.72
CA LYS A 251 5.20 20.74 -4.61
C LYS A 251 6.42 19.94 -5.06
N ILE A 252 7.24 20.53 -5.92
CA ILE A 252 8.47 19.90 -6.41
C ILE A 252 9.45 19.72 -5.25
N SER A 253 9.92 18.48 -5.06
CA SER A 253 10.94 18.12 -4.08
C SER A 253 11.73 16.91 -4.54
N TRP A 254 13.05 17.08 -4.63
CA TRP A 254 13.94 15.97 -4.97
C TRP A 254 14.05 14.93 -3.85
N GLU A 255 13.89 15.35 -2.61
CA GLU A 255 13.82 14.46 -1.44
C GLU A 255 12.62 13.52 -1.56
N ALA A 256 11.48 14.05 -2.00
CA ALA A 256 10.30 13.23 -2.24
C ALA A 256 10.50 12.22 -3.38
N VAL A 257 11.23 12.61 -4.44
CA VAL A 257 11.60 11.69 -5.52
C VAL A 257 12.46 10.56 -5.00
N LEU A 258 13.51 10.87 -4.23
CA LEU A 258 14.42 9.86 -3.69
C LEU A 258 13.73 8.93 -2.68
N ALA A 259 12.79 9.45 -1.90
CA ALA A 259 12.07 8.68 -0.88
C ALA A 259 11.01 7.75 -1.47
N ILE A 260 10.20 8.25 -2.41
CA ILE A 260 8.94 7.59 -2.82
C ILE A 260 9.09 6.88 -4.17
N MET A 261 9.77 7.47 -5.14
CA MET A 261 9.89 6.91 -6.49
C MET A 261 10.41 5.45 -6.53
N PRO A 262 11.43 5.05 -5.74
CA PRO A 262 11.93 3.67 -5.77
C PRO A 262 10.94 2.63 -5.24
N ILE A 263 9.90 3.03 -4.49
CA ILE A 263 8.89 2.10 -3.97
C ILE A 263 8.10 1.42 -5.10
N ALA A 264 7.99 2.07 -6.25
CA ALA A 264 7.39 1.45 -7.45
C ALA A 264 8.04 0.10 -7.81
N ILE A 265 9.30 -0.12 -7.47
CA ILE A 265 10.00 -1.40 -7.65
C ILE A 265 9.29 -2.53 -6.89
N ALA A 266 8.73 -2.23 -5.72
CA ALA A 266 7.98 -3.21 -4.92
C ALA A 266 6.55 -3.45 -5.44
N THR A 267 5.92 -2.44 -6.05
CA THR A 267 4.53 -2.56 -6.53
C THR A 267 4.42 -3.20 -7.91
N ILE A 268 5.47 -3.14 -8.75
CA ILE A 268 5.50 -3.79 -10.07
C ILE A 268 5.24 -5.31 -10.00
N PRO A 269 5.90 -6.09 -9.13
CA PRO A 269 5.60 -7.51 -8.96
C PRO A 269 4.18 -7.77 -8.47
N GLU A 270 3.70 -7.01 -7.49
CA GLU A 270 2.33 -7.11 -6.95
C GLU A 270 1.30 -6.93 -8.08
N SER A 271 1.46 -5.88 -8.87
CA SER A 271 0.60 -5.60 -10.02
C SER A 271 0.70 -6.67 -11.11
N THR A 272 1.87 -7.28 -11.26
CA THR A 272 2.11 -8.40 -12.18
C THR A 272 1.39 -9.66 -11.70
N GLU A 273 1.44 -9.97 -10.40
CA GLU A 273 0.71 -11.10 -9.83
C GLU A 273 -0.80 -10.95 -10.00
N HIS A 274 -1.33 -9.76 -9.74
CA HIS A 274 -2.76 -9.49 -9.87
C HIS A 274 -3.28 -9.70 -11.30
N ILE A 275 -2.53 -9.33 -12.34
CA ILE A 275 -2.95 -9.57 -13.71
C ILE A 275 -2.95 -11.07 -14.04
N TYR A 276 -1.99 -11.86 -13.51
CA TYR A 276 -1.98 -13.31 -13.70
C TYR A 276 -3.08 -14.01 -12.90
N GLN A 277 -3.33 -13.58 -11.68
CA GLN A 277 -4.44 -14.08 -10.87
C GLN A 277 -5.78 -13.85 -11.59
N LEU A 278 -5.97 -12.65 -12.15
CA LEU A 278 -7.14 -12.32 -12.96
C LEU A 278 -7.25 -13.24 -14.20
N ASP A 279 -6.13 -13.44 -14.91
CA ASP A 279 -6.08 -14.31 -16.10
C ASP A 279 -6.52 -15.74 -15.78
N ILE A 280 -6.00 -16.31 -14.69
CA ILE A 280 -6.37 -17.67 -14.22
C ILE A 280 -7.88 -17.75 -13.97
N TYR A 281 -8.47 -16.82 -13.24
CA TYR A 281 -9.88 -16.84 -12.89
C TYR A 281 -10.79 -16.62 -14.11
N VAL A 282 -10.42 -15.69 -14.98
CA VAL A 282 -11.19 -15.41 -16.21
C VAL A 282 -11.15 -16.60 -17.14
N ASN A 283 -9.98 -17.24 -17.33
CA ASN A 283 -9.81 -18.40 -18.20
C ASN A 283 -10.49 -19.64 -17.65
N ASP A 284 -10.56 -19.86 -16.31
CA ASP A 284 -11.37 -20.94 -15.73
C ASP A 284 -12.85 -20.80 -16.11
N ILE A 285 -13.40 -19.59 -16.04
CA ILE A 285 -14.80 -19.35 -16.45
C ILE A 285 -14.97 -19.45 -17.96
N ALA A 286 -14.03 -18.94 -18.76
CA ALA A 286 -14.07 -19.03 -20.19
C ALA A 286 -14.09 -20.49 -20.66
N LYS A 287 -13.22 -21.33 -20.08
CA LYS A 287 -13.17 -22.77 -20.33
C LYS A 287 -14.49 -23.47 -19.99
N LYS A 288 -15.10 -23.16 -18.84
CA LYS A 288 -16.42 -23.70 -18.45
C LYS A 288 -17.54 -23.28 -19.39
N LYS A 289 -17.39 -22.16 -20.11
CA LYS A 289 -18.32 -21.65 -21.12
C LYS A 289 -17.95 -22.06 -22.55
N GLY A 290 -16.98 -22.96 -22.74
CA GLY A 290 -16.52 -23.40 -24.06
C GLY A 290 -15.80 -22.32 -24.88
N LYS A 291 -15.29 -21.26 -24.22
CA LYS A 291 -14.50 -20.19 -24.85
C LYS A 291 -13.01 -20.49 -24.69
N GLY A 292 -12.21 -20.06 -25.67
CA GLY A 292 -10.75 -20.13 -25.63
C GLY A 292 -10.12 -19.17 -24.60
N ASP A 293 -8.80 -19.18 -24.58
CA ASP A 293 -7.98 -18.28 -23.75
C ASP A 293 -8.34 -16.81 -24.06
N GLN A 294 -8.56 -16.04 -22.99
CA GLN A 294 -8.92 -14.61 -23.07
C GLN A 294 -7.69 -13.70 -23.13
N GLY A 295 -6.48 -14.24 -22.91
CA GLY A 295 -5.21 -13.53 -23.07
C GLY A 295 -5.03 -12.32 -22.15
N ILE A 296 -5.60 -12.33 -20.96
CA ILE A 296 -5.49 -11.23 -19.98
C ILE A 296 -4.03 -11.02 -19.59
N ALA A 297 -3.26 -12.10 -19.38
CA ALA A 297 -1.84 -12.03 -19.06
C ALA A 297 -1.02 -11.24 -20.09
N ASN A 298 -1.41 -11.26 -21.38
CA ASN A 298 -0.75 -10.50 -22.44
C ASN A 298 -0.96 -8.97 -22.31
N LEU A 299 -1.88 -8.54 -21.45
CA LEU A 299 -2.15 -7.14 -21.17
C LEU A 299 -1.25 -6.56 -20.07
N LEU A 300 -0.30 -7.34 -19.52
CA LEU A 300 0.63 -6.88 -18.49
C LEU A 300 1.29 -5.53 -18.79
N PRO A 301 1.79 -5.24 -20.02
CA PRO A 301 2.33 -3.90 -20.32
C PRO A 301 1.32 -2.78 -20.11
N ARG A 302 0.06 -3.00 -20.52
CA ARG A 302 -1.01 -2.01 -20.33
C ARG A 302 -1.40 -1.86 -18.86
N ASN A 303 -1.37 -2.94 -18.11
CA ASN A 303 -1.62 -2.94 -16.68
C ASN A 303 -0.60 -2.04 -15.96
N LEU A 304 0.70 -2.26 -16.17
CA LEU A 304 1.76 -1.47 -15.54
C LEU A 304 1.75 0.00 -15.97
N ILE A 305 1.47 0.29 -17.24
CA ILE A 305 1.29 1.67 -17.71
C ILE A 305 0.05 2.29 -17.07
N GLY A 306 -1.03 1.52 -16.92
CA GLY A 306 -2.25 1.93 -16.24
C GLY A 306 -2.01 2.30 -14.79
N ASP A 307 -1.29 1.46 -14.05
CA ASP A 307 -0.93 1.71 -12.65
C ASP A 307 -0.12 3.00 -12.51
N GLY A 308 0.93 3.17 -13.32
CA GLY A 308 1.74 4.38 -13.27
C GLY A 308 0.97 5.66 -13.60
N LEU A 309 0.09 5.62 -14.59
CA LEU A 309 -0.77 6.79 -14.91
C LEU A 309 -1.80 7.05 -13.81
N CYS A 310 -2.31 6.01 -13.15
CA CYS A 310 -3.22 6.15 -12.02
C CYS A 310 -2.52 6.73 -10.79
N ASP A 311 -1.26 6.33 -10.51
CA ASP A 311 -0.42 6.98 -9.49
C ASP A 311 -0.25 8.48 -9.78
N MET A 312 0.03 8.83 -11.03
CA MET A 312 0.17 10.25 -11.42
C MET A 312 -1.13 11.03 -11.24
N ILE A 313 -2.29 10.46 -11.62
CA ILE A 313 -3.60 11.07 -11.43
C ILE A 313 -3.88 11.27 -9.94
N SER A 314 -3.65 10.24 -9.12
CA SER A 314 -3.82 10.31 -7.67
C SER A 314 -2.91 11.38 -7.05
N GLY A 315 -1.62 11.37 -7.41
CA GLY A 315 -0.65 12.35 -6.92
C GLY A 315 -0.99 13.79 -7.33
N VAL A 316 -1.54 14.02 -8.53
CA VAL A 316 -1.91 15.39 -8.97
C VAL A 316 -3.05 15.97 -8.14
N ILE A 317 -3.99 15.16 -7.67
CA ILE A 317 -5.18 15.63 -6.94
C ILE A 317 -5.04 15.59 -5.41
N GLY A 318 -3.94 15.09 -4.86
CA GLY A 318 -3.72 15.02 -3.41
C GLY A 318 -4.01 13.66 -2.80
N GLY A 319 -4.17 12.62 -3.62
CA GLY A 319 -4.34 11.24 -3.16
C GLY A 319 -3.01 10.51 -2.98
N PRO A 320 -2.98 9.40 -2.20
CA PRO A 320 -1.82 8.54 -2.06
C PRO A 320 -1.55 7.74 -3.34
N ALA A 321 -0.35 7.14 -3.44
CA ALA A 321 -0.05 6.15 -4.45
C ALA A 321 -0.94 4.91 -4.30
N GLY A 322 -1.19 4.22 -5.40
CA GLY A 322 -2.09 3.10 -5.42
C GLY A 322 -1.53 1.84 -6.07
N THR A 323 -2.39 0.85 -6.16
CA THR A 323 -2.14 -0.44 -6.81
C THR A 323 -3.47 -1.09 -7.18
N ASN A 324 -3.43 -2.12 -8.00
CA ASN A 324 -4.60 -2.97 -8.25
C ASN A 324 -4.94 -3.81 -7.01
N TYR A 325 -6.21 -3.91 -6.64
CA TYR A 325 -6.63 -4.62 -5.43
C TYR A 325 -6.93 -6.10 -5.66
N GLY A 326 -6.16 -6.96 -5.00
CA GLY A 326 -6.34 -8.41 -5.00
C GLY A 326 -7.65 -8.86 -4.34
N GLU A 327 -8.13 -8.15 -3.31
CA GLU A 327 -9.40 -8.40 -2.64
C GLU A 327 -10.59 -8.23 -3.61
N ASN A 328 -10.53 -7.23 -4.48
CA ASN A 328 -11.53 -7.01 -5.51
C ASN A 328 -11.50 -8.11 -6.57
N ILE A 329 -10.30 -8.61 -6.96
CA ILE A 329 -10.15 -9.74 -7.87
C ILE A 329 -10.73 -11.01 -7.22
N SER A 330 -10.40 -11.27 -5.96
CA SER A 330 -10.93 -12.41 -5.21
C SER A 330 -12.46 -12.37 -5.07
N THR A 331 -13.02 -11.18 -4.86
CA THR A 331 -14.48 -10.95 -4.83
C THR A 331 -15.13 -11.24 -6.18
N MET A 332 -14.48 -10.84 -7.30
CA MET A 332 -14.95 -11.19 -8.64
C MET A 332 -14.90 -12.71 -8.88
N ALA A 333 -13.89 -13.39 -8.35
CA ALA A 333 -13.78 -14.86 -8.46
C ALA A 333 -14.93 -15.56 -7.73
N ILE A 334 -15.31 -15.10 -6.53
CA ILE A 334 -16.43 -15.63 -5.76
C ILE A 334 -17.76 -15.38 -6.48
N THR A 335 -17.99 -14.17 -6.96
CA THR A 335 -19.24 -13.80 -7.65
C THR A 335 -19.28 -14.29 -9.10
N ARG A 336 -18.14 -14.69 -9.65
CA ARG A 336 -17.94 -15.05 -11.06
C ARG A 336 -18.30 -13.93 -12.04
N VAL A 337 -18.17 -12.67 -11.61
CA VAL A 337 -18.50 -11.49 -12.39
C VAL A 337 -17.22 -10.67 -12.64
N PHE A 338 -16.60 -10.89 -13.77
CA PHE A 338 -15.44 -10.13 -14.26
C PHE A 338 -15.93 -9.14 -15.31
N SER A 339 -16.27 -7.94 -14.87
CA SER A 339 -16.96 -6.96 -15.73
C SER A 339 -16.35 -5.57 -15.59
N VAL A 340 -15.80 -5.06 -16.68
CA VAL A 340 -15.24 -3.70 -16.74
C VAL A 340 -16.28 -2.61 -16.43
N PRO A 341 -17.52 -2.66 -16.95
CA PRO A 341 -18.56 -1.72 -16.55
C PRO A 341 -18.86 -1.72 -15.05
N VAL A 342 -18.70 -2.86 -14.37
CA VAL A 342 -18.88 -2.93 -12.89
C VAL A 342 -17.81 -2.10 -12.21
N MET A 343 -16.54 -2.19 -12.63
CA MET A 343 -15.43 -1.41 -12.07
C MET A 343 -15.60 0.09 -12.36
N PHE A 344 -16.00 0.43 -13.57
CA PHE A 344 -16.31 1.81 -13.95
C PHE A 344 -17.38 2.43 -13.04
N VAL A 345 -18.48 1.73 -12.82
CA VAL A 345 -19.56 2.20 -11.92
C VAL A 345 -19.08 2.22 -10.46
N ALA A 346 -18.25 1.26 -10.04
CA ALA A 346 -17.67 1.24 -8.70
C ALA A 346 -16.79 2.48 -8.45
N GLY A 347 -15.95 2.87 -9.43
CA GLY A 347 -15.17 4.11 -9.35
C GLY A 347 -16.05 5.37 -9.20
N ILE A 348 -17.15 5.45 -9.96
CA ILE A 348 -18.11 6.56 -9.82
C ILE A 348 -18.76 6.57 -8.44
N ILE A 349 -19.21 5.42 -7.93
CA ILE A 349 -19.79 5.32 -6.60
C ILE A 349 -18.78 5.78 -5.54
N ALA A 350 -17.51 5.37 -5.65
CA ALA A 350 -16.46 5.80 -4.73
C ALA A 350 -16.27 7.32 -4.72
N MET A 351 -16.25 7.96 -5.90
CA MET A 351 -16.17 9.43 -5.99
C MET A 351 -17.36 10.12 -5.33
N ILE A 352 -18.57 9.60 -5.46
CA ILE A 352 -19.76 10.14 -4.81
C ILE A 352 -19.70 9.97 -3.29
N VAL A 353 -19.31 8.76 -2.84
CA VAL A 353 -19.17 8.42 -1.41
C VAL A 353 -18.10 9.27 -0.73
N ALA A 354 -17.02 9.60 -1.44
CA ALA A 354 -15.95 10.48 -0.95
C ALA A 354 -16.45 11.89 -0.56
N CYS A 355 -17.51 12.35 -1.19
CA CYS A 355 -18.12 13.65 -0.91
C CYS A 355 -19.13 13.62 0.26
N PHE A 356 -19.44 12.44 0.81
CA PHE A 356 -20.42 12.30 1.88
C PHE A 356 -19.80 12.56 3.26
N THR A 357 -19.88 13.81 3.74
CA THR A 357 -19.23 14.30 4.95
C THR A 357 -19.53 13.49 6.21
N PRO A 358 -20.77 13.03 6.50
CA PRO A 358 -21.04 12.24 7.70
C PRO A 358 -20.23 10.96 7.76
N LEU A 359 -20.06 10.26 6.63
CA LEU A 359 -19.26 9.05 6.56
C LEU A 359 -17.77 9.36 6.76
N VAL A 360 -17.26 10.42 6.12
CA VAL A 360 -15.85 10.84 6.29
C VAL A 360 -15.56 11.17 7.74
N LYS A 361 -16.45 11.89 8.43
CA LYS A 361 -16.31 12.19 9.86
C LYS A 361 -16.37 10.93 10.74
N ALA A 362 -17.26 10.00 10.42
CA ALA A 362 -17.38 8.73 11.15
C ALA A 362 -16.09 7.91 11.03
N ILE A 363 -15.43 7.91 9.86
CA ILE A 363 -14.15 7.25 9.63
C ILE A 363 -13.06 7.87 10.51
N TYR A 364 -12.96 9.20 10.56
CA TYR A 364 -11.99 9.87 11.45
C TYR A 364 -12.28 9.63 12.93
N GLY A 365 -13.52 9.31 13.27
CA GLY A 365 -13.93 8.93 14.61
C GLY A 365 -13.46 7.55 15.07
N ILE A 366 -12.91 6.72 14.18
CA ILE A 366 -12.41 5.39 14.54
C ILE A 366 -11.26 5.55 15.58
N PRO A 367 -11.36 4.87 16.75
CA PRO A 367 -10.32 4.92 17.77
C PRO A 367 -8.96 4.41 17.25
N LEU A 368 -7.87 5.02 17.71
CA LEU A 368 -6.52 4.60 17.36
C LEU A 368 -6.24 3.13 17.70
N ALA A 369 -6.76 2.67 18.86
CA ALA A 369 -6.68 1.27 19.27
C ALA A 369 -7.27 0.29 18.24
N VAL A 370 -8.36 0.67 17.55
CA VAL A 370 -8.95 -0.15 16.49
C VAL A 370 -8.03 -0.18 15.28
N ILE A 371 -7.45 0.97 14.91
CA ILE A 371 -6.50 1.08 13.80
C ILE A 371 -5.27 0.22 14.09
N GLY A 372 -4.64 0.36 15.26
CA GLY A 372 -3.48 -0.45 15.66
C GLY A 372 -3.76 -1.96 15.66
N GLY A 373 -4.94 -2.39 16.11
CA GLY A 373 -5.35 -3.80 16.01
C GLY A 373 -5.42 -4.32 14.57
N LEU A 374 -5.87 -3.49 13.62
CA LEU A 374 -5.85 -3.82 12.19
C LEU A 374 -4.44 -3.82 11.62
N GLU A 375 -3.61 -2.86 11.98
CA GLU A 375 -2.24 -2.69 11.49
C GLU A 375 -1.37 -3.89 11.82
N ILE A 376 -1.49 -4.47 13.02
CA ILE A 376 -0.76 -5.69 13.39
C ILE A 376 -1.03 -6.80 12.36
N TYR A 377 -2.30 -7.00 11.97
CA TYR A 377 -2.65 -8.00 10.95
C TYR A 377 -2.16 -7.58 9.56
N LEU A 378 -2.42 -6.34 9.14
CA LEU A 378 -2.11 -5.86 7.80
C LEU A 378 -0.61 -5.89 7.50
N PHE A 379 0.21 -5.33 8.38
CA PHE A 379 1.66 -5.26 8.15
C PHE A 379 2.31 -6.64 8.26
N GLY A 380 1.80 -7.48 9.17
CA GLY A 380 2.20 -8.89 9.22
C GLY A 380 1.84 -9.66 7.95
N ALA A 381 0.66 -9.41 7.37
CA ALA A 381 0.22 -10.04 6.12
C ALA A 381 1.08 -9.59 4.92
N ILE A 382 1.46 -8.30 4.84
CA ILE A 382 2.38 -7.80 3.80
C ILE A 382 3.74 -8.48 3.91
N ALA A 383 4.28 -8.60 5.12
CA ALA A 383 5.55 -9.29 5.34
C ALA A 383 5.47 -10.78 4.94
N ALA A 384 4.37 -11.45 5.28
CA ALA A 384 4.13 -12.85 4.90
C ALA A 384 3.97 -13.01 3.37
N GLN A 385 3.35 -12.05 2.68
CA GLN A 385 3.25 -12.04 1.22
C GLN A 385 4.63 -11.96 0.56
N GLY A 386 5.56 -11.15 1.10
CA GLY A 386 6.94 -11.11 0.63
C GLY A 386 7.64 -12.48 0.71
N ILE A 387 7.39 -13.22 1.79
CA ILE A 387 7.88 -14.61 1.93
C ILE A 387 7.21 -15.53 0.90
N ALA A 388 5.91 -15.40 0.71
CA ALA A 388 5.15 -16.21 -0.26
C ALA A 388 5.67 -16.02 -1.69
N ILE A 389 5.99 -14.79 -2.12
CA ILE A 389 6.59 -14.50 -3.42
C ILE A 389 7.88 -15.32 -3.62
N MET A 390 8.75 -15.37 -2.62
CA MET A 390 10.01 -16.12 -2.71
C MET A 390 9.76 -17.64 -2.77
N ILE A 391 8.79 -18.15 -2.03
CA ILE A 391 8.42 -19.58 -2.01
C ILE A 391 7.81 -19.99 -3.35
N ASP A 392 6.87 -19.24 -3.88
CA ASP A 392 6.18 -19.54 -5.15
C ASP A 392 7.14 -19.51 -6.34
N ALA A 393 8.10 -18.61 -6.31
CA ALA A 393 9.17 -18.54 -7.29
C ALA A 393 10.27 -19.59 -7.07
N LYS A 394 10.17 -20.43 -6.03
CA LYS A 394 11.15 -21.46 -5.67
C LYS A 394 12.57 -20.90 -5.52
N VAL A 395 12.69 -19.74 -4.87
CA VAL A 395 13.98 -19.14 -4.58
C VAL A 395 14.82 -20.10 -3.74
N ASP A 396 16.02 -20.44 -4.23
CA ASP A 396 16.95 -21.26 -3.47
C ASP A 396 17.54 -20.44 -2.30
N MET A 397 17.04 -20.73 -1.10
CA MET A 397 17.46 -20.05 0.14
C MET A 397 18.84 -20.51 0.64
N PHE A 398 19.44 -21.51 0.03
CA PHE A 398 20.79 -21.97 0.35
C PHE A 398 21.84 -21.43 -0.63
N SER A 399 21.43 -20.79 -1.71
CA SER A 399 22.35 -20.09 -2.62
C SER A 399 23.02 -18.91 -1.91
N GLY A 400 24.35 -18.87 -1.88
CA GLY A 400 25.13 -17.79 -1.27
C GLY A 400 24.78 -16.41 -1.86
N LYS A 401 24.45 -16.34 -3.15
CA LYS A 401 23.98 -15.13 -3.82
C LYS A 401 22.65 -14.66 -3.25
N ASN A 402 21.65 -15.55 -3.17
CA ASN A 402 20.31 -15.19 -2.70
C ASN A 402 20.36 -14.80 -1.21
N ILE A 403 21.11 -15.54 -0.38
CA ILE A 403 21.33 -15.17 1.03
C ILE A 403 21.93 -13.77 1.14
N ALA A 404 22.98 -13.46 0.36
CA ALA A 404 23.63 -12.14 0.43
C ALA A 404 22.67 -11.00 0.06
N VAL A 405 21.87 -11.17 -1.00
CA VAL A 405 20.88 -10.17 -1.44
C VAL A 405 19.80 -9.96 -0.38
N ILE A 406 19.19 -11.06 0.12
CA ILE A 406 18.14 -11.02 1.14
C ILE A 406 18.68 -10.37 2.43
N ALA A 407 19.83 -10.82 2.92
CA ALA A 407 20.43 -10.33 4.16
C ALA A 407 20.71 -8.81 4.10
N VAL A 408 21.27 -8.32 3.00
CA VAL A 408 21.56 -6.90 2.85
C VAL A 408 20.29 -6.08 2.78
N ILE A 409 19.28 -6.49 2.00
CA ILE A 409 18.00 -5.80 1.93
C ILE A 409 17.34 -5.72 3.31
N MET A 410 17.29 -6.84 4.03
CA MET A 410 16.67 -6.90 5.37
C MET A 410 17.37 -5.98 6.36
N ILE A 411 18.69 -6.09 6.48
CA ILE A 411 19.43 -5.31 7.48
C ILE A 411 19.46 -3.83 7.13
N PHE A 412 19.58 -3.47 5.84
CA PHE A 412 19.58 -2.08 5.42
C PHE A 412 18.22 -1.41 5.69
N ALA A 413 17.11 -2.09 5.34
CA ALA A 413 15.78 -1.55 5.55
C ALA A 413 15.40 -1.50 7.05
N LEU A 414 15.51 -2.62 7.77
CA LEU A 414 15.14 -2.68 9.19
C LEU A 414 16.08 -1.88 10.07
N GLY A 415 17.41 -1.99 9.84
CA GLY A 415 18.41 -1.20 10.55
C GLY A 415 18.21 0.28 10.33
N GLY A 416 17.98 0.71 9.09
CA GLY A 416 17.69 2.10 8.75
C GLY A 416 16.40 2.61 9.40
N GLN A 417 15.35 1.79 9.45
CA GLN A 417 14.10 2.17 10.12
C GLN A 417 14.29 2.34 11.63
N PHE A 418 14.88 1.36 12.31
CA PHE A 418 14.92 1.36 13.77
C PHE A 418 16.11 2.13 14.36
N ALA A 419 17.24 2.25 13.65
CA ALA A 419 18.41 2.99 14.13
C ALA A 419 18.45 4.44 13.64
N CYS A 420 17.86 4.74 12.47
CA CYS A 420 17.96 6.04 11.80
C CYS A 420 16.60 6.70 11.52
N GLY A 421 15.51 6.19 12.09
CA GLY A 421 14.17 6.76 11.88
C GLY A 421 13.69 6.72 10.42
N GLY A 422 14.18 5.75 9.63
CA GLY A 422 13.79 5.56 8.22
C GLY A 422 14.69 6.24 7.19
N ASN A 423 15.60 7.14 7.60
CA ASN A 423 16.52 7.83 6.72
C ASN A 423 17.97 7.59 7.15
N ILE A 424 18.75 6.89 6.33
CA ILE A 424 20.14 6.54 6.63
C ILE A 424 21.05 7.67 6.15
N PRO A 425 21.81 8.33 7.03
CA PRO A 425 22.75 9.36 6.62
C PRO A 425 23.98 8.71 5.94
N MET A 426 24.04 8.84 4.60
CA MET A 426 25.12 8.29 3.79
C MET A 426 25.71 9.35 2.87
N PHE A 427 27.05 9.50 2.91
CA PHE A 427 27.78 10.43 2.01
C PHE A 427 27.23 11.86 1.98
N GLY A 428 26.65 12.33 3.10
CA GLY A 428 26.11 13.68 3.23
C GLY A 428 24.69 13.85 2.67
N ILE A 429 24.00 12.76 2.35
CA ILE A 429 22.58 12.73 1.96
C ILE A 429 21.82 11.75 2.84
N ASP A 430 20.55 12.03 3.09
CA ASP A 430 19.65 11.13 3.77
C ASP A 430 19.02 10.17 2.77
N VAL A 431 19.39 8.89 2.86
CA VAL A 431 18.89 7.82 1.99
C VAL A 431 17.75 7.11 2.69
N PRO A 432 16.52 7.14 2.15
CA PRO A 432 15.41 6.39 2.71
C PRO A 432 15.70 4.89 2.73
N CYS A 433 15.52 4.26 3.89
CA CYS A 433 16.02 2.92 4.16
C CYS A 433 15.50 1.85 3.18
N ILE A 434 14.21 1.88 2.82
CA ILE A 434 13.62 0.92 1.87
C ILE A 434 14.16 1.16 0.45
N ALA A 435 14.22 2.42 0.02
CA ALA A 435 14.77 2.80 -1.28
C ALA A 435 16.25 2.41 -1.40
N GLY A 436 17.05 2.72 -0.37
CA GLY A 436 18.46 2.33 -0.28
C GLY A 436 18.64 0.82 -0.30
N ALA A 437 17.84 0.07 0.46
CA ALA A 437 17.86 -1.37 0.49
C ALA A 437 17.56 -1.99 -0.90
N ALA A 438 16.55 -1.45 -1.61
CA ALA A 438 16.21 -1.89 -2.95
C ALA A 438 17.35 -1.67 -3.95
N ILE A 439 17.93 -0.46 -3.96
CA ILE A 439 19.03 -0.10 -4.87
C ILE A 439 20.26 -0.95 -4.58
N ILE A 440 20.68 -1.07 -3.31
CA ILE A 440 21.85 -1.87 -2.92
C ILE A 440 21.61 -3.35 -3.22
N GLY A 441 20.41 -3.87 -2.95
CA GLY A 441 20.02 -5.23 -3.29
C GLY A 441 20.15 -5.53 -4.79
N MET A 442 19.68 -4.62 -5.65
CA MET A 442 19.83 -4.74 -7.11
C MET A 442 21.29 -4.71 -7.55
N ILE A 443 22.11 -3.82 -6.98
CA ILE A 443 23.55 -3.73 -7.28
C ILE A 443 24.25 -5.04 -6.91
N ILE A 444 24.02 -5.56 -5.70
CA ILE A 444 24.64 -6.82 -5.24
C ILE A 444 24.17 -7.99 -6.09
N ASN A 445 22.88 -8.08 -6.41
CA ASN A 445 22.36 -9.14 -7.28
C ASN A 445 23.01 -9.11 -8.66
N ALA A 446 23.19 -7.91 -9.24
CA ALA A 446 23.85 -7.74 -10.53
C ALA A 446 25.33 -8.15 -10.47
N LEU A 447 26.07 -7.71 -9.45
CA LEU A 447 27.50 -8.05 -9.26
C LEU A 447 27.72 -9.55 -9.08
N LEU A 448 26.94 -10.21 -8.24
CA LEU A 448 27.05 -11.64 -8.00
C LEU A 448 26.59 -12.46 -9.22
N GLY A 449 25.63 -11.95 -10.01
CA GLY A 449 25.20 -12.59 -11.25
C GLY A 449 26.27 -12.63 -12.36
N ILE A 450 27.22 -11.69 -12.36
CA ILE A 450 28.36 -11.71 -13.30
C ILE A 450 29.28 -12.89 -12.97
N GLY A 451 29.51 -13.18 -11.69
CA GLY A 451 30.31 -14.29 -11.24
C GLY A 451 29.75 -15.67 -11.65
N GLU A 452 28.43 -15.84 -11.53
CA GLU A 452 27.76 -17.09 -11.91
C GLU A 452 27.86 -17.39 -13.42
N LYS A 453 27.68 -16.38 -14.27
CA LYS A 453 27.84 -16.51 -15.74
C LYS A 453 29.26 -16.91 -16.12
N LYS A 454 30.30 -16.35 -15.44
CA LYS A 454 31.68 -16.70 -15.67
C LYS A 454 31.98 -18.14 -15.23
N ALA A 455 31.46 -18.55 -14.06
CA ALA A 455 31.66 -19.91 -13.54
C ALA A 455 30.96 -20.94 -14.45
N ALA A 456 29.71 -20.68 -14.89
CA ALA A 456 29.00 -21.57 -15.82
C ALA A 456 29.69 -21.70 -17.17
N ASN A 457 30.21 -20.62 -17.75
CA ASN A 457 30.99 -20.67 -18.98
C ASN A 457 32.30 -21.46 -18.82
N HIS A 458 33.00 -21.27 -17.71
CA HIS A 458 34.24 -22.00 -17.43
C HIS A 458 34.02 -23.51 -17.23
N SER A 459 32.92 -23.89 -16.57
CA SER A 459 32.51 -25.29 -16.41
C SER A 459 32.16 -25.93 -17.76
N ALA A 460 31.38 -25.22 -18.60
CA ALA A 460 31.01 -25.68 -19.94
C ALA A 460 32.25 -25.85 -20.84
N GLU A 461 33.23 -24.93 -20.80
CA GLU A 461 34.48 -25.04 -21.53
C GLU A 461 35.34 -26.23 -21.03
N THR A 462 35.32 -26.50 -19.73
CA THR A 462 36.06 -27.61 -19.12
C THR A 462 35.43 -28.96 -19.49
N GLU A 463 34.12 -29.07 -19.45
CA GLU A 463 33.40 -30.29 -19.90
C GLU A 463 33.60 -30.55 -21.40
N GLN A 464 33.56 -29.50 -22.24
CA GLN A 464 33.78 -29.63 -23.66
C GLN A 464 35.24 -30.05 -24.00
N LYS A 465 36.22 -29.61 -23.22
CA LYS A 465 37.61 -30.07 -23.34
C LYS A 465 37.80 -31.52 -22.87
N ALA A 466 37.07 -31.94 -21.82
CA ALA A 466 37.11 -33.32 -21.33
C ALA A 466 36.41 -34.30 -22.28
N THR A 467 35.41 -33.86 -23.03
CA THR A 467 34.68 -34.71 -24.01
C THR A 467 35.45 -34.85 -25.34
N ASN A 468 36.37 -33.93 -25.64
CA ASN A 468 37.17 -33.92 -26.88
C ASN A 468 38.59 -34.48 -26.67
N ALA A 469 38.93 -34.94 -25.48
CA ALA A 469 40.19 -35.63 -25.13
C ALA A 469 39.94 -37.11 -24.90
#